data_22fff5c5f8c7ca4dd70d36844a65a77b
#
_entry.id   22fff5c5f8c7ca4dd70d36844a65a77b
#
_cell.length_a   1.000
_cell.length_b   1.000
_cell.length_c   1.000
_cell.angle_alpha   90.00
_cell.angle_beta   90.00
_cell.angle_gamma   90.00
#
_symmetry.space_group_name_H-M   'P 1'
#
loop_
_entity.id
_entity.type
_entity.pdbx_description
1 polymer ?
#
loop_
_entity_poly.entity_id
_entity_poly.type
_entity_poly.pdbx_seq_one_letter_code
_entity_poly.pdbx_strand_id
1 'polypeptide(L)'
;MHYMITQEIFYSRANVFNNMGFDTFTSKEFMNVLQTTENGWAKDEILTHHIMEAMDTTKQEDFVFTVSVQGHGNYPETQVIENPKIKVEGIEDEALKNKWEYYVNQVYEMDQFVGDLIKAVEERNEPSVVVFYGDHLPTMGLKAEDLKEPLLI
;
A
#
# COMPACT_ATOMS: atom_id res chain seq x y z
N MET A 1 17.73 -12.04 8.05
CA MET A 1 18.13 -11.08 7.00
C MET A 1 17.11 -9.94 6.96
N HIS A 2 17.50 -8.74 6.51
CA HIS A 2 16.60 -7.58 6.47
C HIS A 2 16.30 -7.21 5.02
N TYR A 3 15.03 -7.23 4.66
CA TYR A 3 14.54 -6.96 3.31
C TYR A 3 13.76 -5.67 3.26
N MET A 4 14.06 -4.79 2.30
CA MET A 4 13.24 -3.64 1.96
C MET A 4 12.56 -3.86 0.62
N ILE A 5 11.23 -3.80 0.60
CA ILE A 5 10.41 -3.93 -0.60
C ILE A 5 9.58 -2.64 -0.76
N THR A 6 9.65 -1.99 -1.91
CA THR A 6 8.93 -0.74 -2.14
C THR A 6 8.52 -0.57 -3.59
N GLN A 7 7.34 -0.03 -3.80
CA GLN A 7 6.86 0.34 -5.14
C GLN A 7 7.35 1.72 -5.60
N GLU A 8 8.17 2.39 -4.80
CA GLU A 8 8.73 3.72 -5.10
C GLU A 8 10.24 3.77 -4.97
N ILE A 9 10.88 4.62 -5.81
CA ILE A 9 12.34 4.90 -5.80
C ILE A 9 12.69 6.29 -5.25
N PHE A 10 11.68 7.08 -4.86
CA PHE A 10 11.87 8.46 -4.41
C PHE A 10 12.71 8.56 -3.13
N TYR A 11 13.23 9.75 -2.86
CA TYR A 11 13.94 10.12 -1.63
C TYR A 11 15.22 9.35 -1.33
N SER A 12 15.95 8.87 -2.36
CA SER A 12 17.19 8.11 -2.17
C SER A 12 17.03 6.90 -1.22
N ARG A 13 15.85 6.27 -1.20
CA ARG A 13 15.51 5.17 -0.28
C ARG A 13 16.56 4.07 -0.24
N ALA A 14 17.10 3.65 -1.39
CA ALA A 14 18.12 2.63 -1.43
C ALA A 14 19.34 2.96 -0.54
N ASN A 15 19.82 4.21 -0.57
CA ASN A 15 20.92 4.65 0.28
C ASN A 15 20.53 4.70 1.76
N VAL A 16 19.33 5.18 2.05
CA VAL A 16 18.81 5.27 3.42
C VAL A 16 18.71 3.87 4.04
N PHE A 17 18.04 2.93 3.39
CA PHE A 17 17.84 1.59 3.93
C PHE A 17 19.14 0.78 3.97
N ASN A 18 20.04 0.94 3.02
CA ASN A 18 21.37 0.35 3.10
C ASN A 18 22.14 0.86 4.34
N ASN A 19 22.09 2.17 4.62
CA ASN A 19 22.71 2.74 5.82
C ASN A 19 22.02 2.33 7.13
N MET A 20 20.76 1.91 7.08
CA MET A 20 20.01 1.36 8.22
C MET A 20 20.29 -0.14 8.45
N GLY A 21 21.11 -0.76 7.60
CA GLY A 21 21.51 -2.17 7.74
C GLY A 21 20.57 -3.15 7.06
N PHE A 22 19.77 -2.73 6.08
CA PHE A 22 19.02 -3.65 5.24
C PHE A 22 19.96 -4.35 4.27
N ASP A 23 19.85 -5.67 4.17
CA ASP A 23 20.68 -6.51 3.34
C ASP A 23 20.29 -6.43 1.86
N THR A 24 18.99 -6.23 1.59
CA THR A 24 18.45 -6.13 0.23
C THR A 24 17.48 -4.96 0.09
N PHE A 25 17.37 -4.47 -1.14
CA PHE A 25 16.43 -3.43 -1.52
C PHE A 25 15.78 -3.80 -2.86
N THR A 26 14.50 -4.13 -2.83
CA THR A 26 13.71 -4.44 -4.04
C THR A 26 12.75 -3.30 -4.32
N SER A 27 12.97 -2.58 -5.41
CA SER A 27 12.09 -1.49 -5.85
C SER A 27 11.26 -1.90 -7.08
N LYS A 28 10.28 -1.07 -7.43
CA LYS A 28 9.34 -1.27 -8.55
C LYS A 28 10.03 -1.73 -9.84
N GLU A 29 11.24 -1.23 -10.13
CA GLU A 29 12.00 -1.55 -11.34
C GLU A 29 12.43 -3.03 -11.42
N PHE A 30 12.49 -3.68 -10.28
CA PHE A 30 12.84 -5.11 -10.17
C PHE A 30 11.59 -5.99 -10.00
N MET A 31 10.40 -5.39 -9.99
CA MET A 31 9.13 -6.10 -9.92
C MET A 31 8.49 -6.16 -11.31
N ASN A 32 7.94 -7.29 -11.69
CA ASN A 32 7.13 -7.41 -12.90
C ASN A 32 5.73 -6.84 -12.64
N VAL A 33 5.61 -5.52 -12.52
CA VAL A 33 4.33 -4.85 -12.27
C VAL A 33 3.42 -5.03 -13.48
N LEU A 34 2.37 -5.84 -13.32
CA LEU A 34 1.41 -6.16 -14.35
C LEU A 34 0.22 -5.19 -14.38
N GLN A 35 -0.16 -4.67 -13.21
CA GLN A 35 -1.33 -3.81 -13.05
C GLN A 35 -0.98 -2.51 -12.34
N THR A 36 -1.59 -1.45 -12.83
CA THR A 36 -1.52 -0.13 -12.20
C THR A 36 -2.93 0.38 -11.93
N THR A 37 -3.03 1.28 -10.97
CA THR A 37 -4.23 2.08 -10.75
C THR A 37 -4.44 3.04 -11.94
N GLU A 38 -5.60 3.65 -12.05
CA GLU A 38 -5.90 4.67 -13.05
C GLU A 38 -4.96 5.89 -12.97
N ASN A 39 -4.35 6.12 -11.80
CA ASN A 39 -3.32 7.15 -11.57
C ASN A 39 -1.89 6.66 -11.84
N GLY A 40 -1.72 5.42 -12.29
CA GLY A 40 -0.41 4.84 -12.65
C GLY A 40 0.41 4.31 -11.49
N TRP A 41 -0.14 4.22 -10.26
CA TRP A 41 0.49 3.53 -9.16
C TRP A 41 0.43 2.02 -9.34
N ALA A 42 1.49 1.31 -8.96
CA ALA A 42 1.46 -0.14 -8.99
C ALA A 42 0.43 -0.67 -7.98
N LYS A 43 -0.33 -1.69 -8.35
CA LYS A 43 -1.26 -2.35 -7.43
C LYS A 43 -0.51 -3.23 -6.43
N ASP A 44 -1.03 -3.31 -5.21
CA ASP A 44 -0.35 -3.96 -4.08
C ASP A 44 -0.33 -5.49 -4.18
N GLU A 45 -1.18 -6.07 -5.02
CA GLU A 45 -1.26 -7.53 -5.24
C GLU A 45 0.11 -8.18 -5.54
N ILE A 46 1.01 -7.44 -6.24
CA ILE A 46 2.36 -7.91 -6.57
C ILE A 46 3.24 -8.10 -5.33
N LEU A 47 2.97 -7.37 -4.24
CA LEU A 47 3.80 -7.38 -3.04
C LEU A 47 3.79 -8.71 -2.32
N THR A 48 2.65 -9.43 -2.31
CA THR A 48 2.58 -10.78 -1.69
C THR A 48 3.65 -11.70 -2.25
N HIS A 49 3.78 -11.75 -3.59
CA HIS A 49 4.81 -12.57 -4.24
C HIS A 49 6.22 -12.20 -3.79
N HIS A 50 6.57 -10.91 -3.82
CA HIS A 50 7.92 -10.46 -3.46
C HIS A 50 8.23 -10.61 -1.96
N ILE A 51 7.23 -10.47 -1.10
CA ILE A 51 7.39 -10.74 0.33
C ILE A 51 7.68 -12.22 0.56
N MET A 52 6.91 -13.11 -0.06
CA MET A 52 7.13 -14.56 0.05
C MET A 52 8.48 -14.98 -0.53
N GLU A 53 8.84 -14.46 -1.70
CA GLU A 53 10.14 -14.69 -2.32
C GLU A 53 11.31 -14.25 -1.40
N ALA A 54 11.19 -13.08 -0.76
CA ALA A 54 12.18 -12.63 0.22
C ALA A 54 12.29 -13.60 1.41
N MET A 55 11.17 -14.04 1.97
CA MET A 55 11.12 -14.99 3.09
C MET A 55 11.62 -16.38 2.73
N ASP A 56 11.68 -16.75 1.44
CA ASP A 56 12.19 -18.03 0.97
C ASP A 56 13.71 -18.05 0.75
N THR A 57 14.38 -16.89 0.78
CA THR A 57 15.81 -16.79 0.47
C THR A 57 16.71 -17.34 1.58
N THR A 58 16.26 -17.34 2.83
CA THR A 58 17.03 -17.86 3.96
C THR A 58 16.22 -18.86 4.79
N LYS A 59 16.91 -19.55 5.71
CA LYS A 59 16.30 -20.41 6.74
C LYS A 59 16.42 -19.79 8.14
N GLN A 60 16.77 -18.52 8.21
CA GLN A 60 16.91 -17.75 9.44
C GLN A 60 15.71 -16.81 9.59
N GLU A 61 15.60 -16.19 10.75
CA GLU A 61 14.59 -15.15 10.96
C GLU A 61 14.82 -13.99 9.99
N ASP A 62 13.72 -13.52 9.40
CA ASP A 62 13.71 -12.44 8.44
C ASP A 62 12.93 -11.25 8.99
N PHE A 63 13.39 -10.05 8.66
CA PHE A 63 12.67 -8.80 8.84
C PHE A 63 12.36 -8.21 7.47
N VAL A 64 11.09 -8.19 7.10
CA VAL A 64 10.63 -7.66 5.81
C VAL A 64 9.87 -6.36 6.06
N PHE A 65 10.42 -5.24 5.59
CA PHE A 65 9.75 -3.94 5.63
C PHE A 65 9.23 -3.60 4.24
N THR A 66 7.91 -3.47 4.12
CA THR A 66 7.26 -3.25 2.83
C THR A 66 6.53 -1.91 2.82
N VAL A 67 6.69 -1.14 1.75
CA VAL A 67 5.97 0.13 1.53
C VAL A 67 5.10 -0.01 0.30
N SER A 68 3.78 0.04 0.48
CA SER A 68 2.81 0.09 -0.59
C SER A 68 2.60 1.52 -1.08
N VAL A 69 2.03 1.68 -2.27
CA VAL A 69 1.79 2.99 -2.89
C VAL A 69 0.40 3.10 -3.53
N GLN A 70 -0.35 2.02 -3.59
CA GLN A 70 -1.63 1.99 -4.31
C GLN A 70 -2.62 3.04 -3.82
N GLY A 71 -2.71 3.26 -2.51
CA GLY A 71 -3.58 4.25 -1.89
C GLY A 71 -3.03 5.69 -1.89
N HIS A 72 -1.86 5.93 -2.51
CA HIS A 72 -1.21 7.25 -2.50
C HIS A 72 -2.00 8.30 -3.29
N GLY A 73 -1.84 9.56 -2.89
CA GLY A 73 -2.57 10.74 -3.37
C GLY A 73 -2.52 11.02 -4.87
N ASN A 74 -2.94 12.22 -5.26
CA ASN A 74 -3.41 12.64 -6.58
C ASN A 74 -4.75 11.99 -6.95
N TYR A 75 -5.70 12.04 -6.02
CA TYR A 75 -7.02 11.48 -6.23
C TYR A 75 -7.76 12.24 -7.34
N PRO A 76 -8.31 11.53 -8.35
CA PRO A 76 -8.95 12.16 -9.50
C PRO A 76 -10.25 12.87 -9.10
N GLU A 77 -10.47 14.05 -9.69
CA GLU A 77 -11.69 14.84 -9.50
C GLU A 77 -12.85 14.40 -10.41
N THR A 78 -12.55 13.50 -11.32
CA THR A 78 -13.54 12.89 -12.24
C THR A 78 -13.64 11.40 -11.99
N GLN A 79 -14.77 10.82 -12.34
CA GLN A 79 -14.95 9.37 -12.24
C GLN A 79 -14.02 8.66 -13.25
N VAL A 80 -13.11 7.85 -12.76
CA VAL A 80 -12.15 7.08 -13.56
C VAL A 80 -12.38 5.56 -13.44
N ILE A 81 -13.01 5.11 -12.35
CA ILE A 81 -13.37 3.69 -12.16
C ILE A 81 -14.75 3.47 -12.79
N GLU A 82 -14.83 2.67 -13.85
CA GLU A 82 -16.09 2.41 -14.57
C GLU A 82 -17.11 1.66 -13.71
N ASN A 83 -16.67 0.68 -12.91
CA ASN A 83 -17.52 -0.16 -12.09
C ASN A 83 -17.00 -0.22 -10.64
N PRO A 84 -17.15 0.84 -9.85
CA PRO A 84 -16.65 0.89 -8.49
C PRO A 84 -17.35 -0.18 -7.62
N LYS A 85 -16.58 -0.89 -6.82
CA LYS A 85 -17.10 -1.87 -5.84
C LYS A 85 -17.78 -1.18 -4.68
N ILE A 86 -17.25 -0.02 -4.29
CA ILE A 86 -17.80 0.81 -3.22
C ILE A 86 -18.22 2.14 -3.84
N LYS A 87 -19.46 2.55 -3.60
CA LYS A 87 -19.99 3.85 -4.03
C LYS A 87 -20.05 4.79 -2.84
N VAL A 88 -19.71 6.05 -3.09
CA VAL A 88 -19.77 7.12 -2.08
C VAL A 88 -21.03 7.95 -2.30
N GLU A 89 -21.80 8.15 -1.23
CA GLU A 89 -23.05 8.92 -1.23
C GLU A 89 -23.00 10.03 -0.18
N GLY A 90 -23.87 11.02 -0.31
CA GLY A 90 -24.01 12.11 0.67
C GLY A 90 -22.98 13.23 0.55
N ILE A 91 -22.16 13.26 -0.50
CA ILE A 91 -21.26 14.36 -0.82
C ILE A 91 -21.83 15.10 -2.01
N GLU A 92 -22.17 16.39 -1.83
CA GLU A 92 -22.74 17.23 -2.89
C GLU A 92 -21.70 17.69 -3.92
N ASP A 93 -20.46 17.90 -3.50
CA ASP A 93 -19.35 18.25 -4.39
C ASP A 93 -18.89 17.01 -5.16
N GLU A 94 -19.18 16.97 -6.45
CA GLU A 94 -18.85 15.83 -7.31
C GLU A 94 -17.34 15.58 -7.43
N ALA A 95 -16.51 16.61 -7.40
CA ALA A 95 -15.06 16.43 -7.44
C ALA A 95 -14.55 15.74 -6.14
N LEU A 96 -15.05 16.19 -4.99
CA LEU A 96 -14.71 15.57 -3.70
C LEU A 96 -15.26 14.14 -3.60
N LYS A 97 -16.49 13.93 -4.08
CA LYS A 97 -17.10 12.59 -4.13
C LYS A 97 -16.27 11.62 -4.97
N ASN A 98 -15.82 12.05 -6.16
CA ASN A 98 -14.97 11.21 -7.03
C ASN A 98 -13.62 10.89 -6.38
N LYS A 99 -12.99 11.83 -5.67
CA LYS A 99 -11.77 11.57 -4.89
C LYS A 99 -11.98 10.50 -3.83
N TRP A 100 -13.06 10.60 -3.07
CA TRP A 100 -13.40 9.62 -2.05
C TRP A 100 -13.74 8.25 -2.64
N GLU A 101 -14.53 8.21 -3.71
CA GLU A 101 -14.92 6.97 -4.37
C GLU A 101 -13.69 6.24 -4.93
N TYR A 102 -12.78 6.98 -5.56
CA TYR A 102 -11.49 6.43 -5.99
C TYR A 102 -10.73 5.84 -4.81
N TYR A 103 -10.50 6.63 -3.76
CA TYR A 103 -9.71 6.21 -2.60
C TYR A 103 -10.27 4.97 -1.90
N VAL A 104 -11.57 4.93 -1.61
CA VAL A 104 -12.17 3.76 -0.92
C VAL A 104 -12.12 2.49 -1.76
N ASN A 105 -12.13 2.61 -3.09
CA ASN A 105 -11.95 1.45 -3.97
C ASN A 105 -10.49 0.99 -4.01
N GLN A 106 -9.51 1.89 -3.90
CA GLN A 106 -8.12 1.49 -3.70
C GLN A 106 -7.92 0.80 -2.34
N VAL A 107 -8.51 1.33 -1.27
CA VAL A 107 -8.48 0.69 0.06
C VAL A 107 -9.14 -0.69 0.04
N TYR A 108 -10.23 -0.87 -0.70
CA TYR A 108 -10.86 -2.17 -0.87
C TYR A 108 -9.91 -3.20 -1.52
N GLU A 109 -9.17 -2.83 -2.55
CA GLU A 109 -8.18 -3.70 -3.17
C GLU A 109 -6.97 -3.96 -2.24
N MET A 110 -6.53 -2.95 -1.50
CA MET A 110 -5.48 -3.09 -0.48
C MET A 110 -5.90 -4.07 0.63
N ASP A 111 -7.16 -4.04 1.07
CA ASP A 111 -7.69 -4.99 2.04
C ASP A 111 -7.66 -6.44 1.51
N GLN A 112 -7.96 -6.63 0.23
CA GLN A 112 -7.81 -7.94 -0.41
C GLN A 112 -6.35 -8.41 -0.43
N PHE A 113 -5.41 -7.53 -0.79
CA PHE A 113 -3.98 -7.81 -0.71
C PHE A 113 -3.57 -8.23 0.71
N VAL A 114 -4.03 -7.52 1.75
CA VAL A 114 -3.75 -7.87 3.14
C VAL A 114 -4.27 -9.27 3.48
N GLY A 115 -5.48 -9.61 3.04
CA GLY A 115 -6.06 -10.95 3.22
C GLY A 115 -5.23 -12.04 2.55
N ASP A 116 -4.80 -11.82 1.31
CA ASP A 116 -3.97 -12.76 0.55
C ASP A 116 -2.58 -12.92 1.18
N LEU A 117 -1.98 -11.83 1.66
CA LEU A 117 -0.69 -11.87 2.37
C LEU A 117 -0.79 -12.66 3.68
N ILE A 118 -1.81 -12.40 4.49
CA ILE A 118 -2.02 -13.13 5.75
C ILE A 118 -2.15 -14.63 5.46
N LYS A 119 -2.96 -15.00 4.47
CA LYS A 119 -3.13 -16.39 4.07
C LYS A 119 -1.81 -17.03 3.62
N ALA A 120 -1.02 -16.34 2.79
CA ALA A 120 0.27 -16.82 2.33
C ALA A 120 1.25 -17.03 3.51
N VAL A 121 1.26 -16.13 4.49
CA VAL A 121 2.08 -16.26 5.70
C VAL A 121 1.62 -17.44 6.56
N GLU A 122 0.31 -17.64 6.73
CA GLU A 122 -0.24 -18.79 7.47
C GLU A 122 0.11 -20.13 6.81
N GLU A 123 0.04 -20.21 5.48
CA GLU A 123 0.38 -21.42 4.71
C GLU A 123 1.85 -21.85 4.86
N ARG A 124 2.75 -20.92 5.22
CA ARG A 124 4.16 -21.26 5.54
C ARG A 124 4.30 -22.09 6.82
N ASN A 125 3.33 -22.03 7.71
CA ASN A 125 3.36 -22.72 9.00
C ASN A 125 4.62 -22.40 9.84
N GLU A 126 5.10 -21.16 9.76
CA GLU A 126 6.23 -20.63 10.51
C GLU A 126 5.75 -19.54 11.47
N PRO A 127 6.30 -19.42 12.70
CA PRO A 127 5.96 -18.33 13.60
C PRO A 127 6.25 -16.96 12.94
N SER A 128 5.22 -16.16 12.73
CA SER A 128 5.34 -14.87 12.05
C SER A 128 4.60 -13.78 12.80
N VAL A 129 5.10 -12.56 12.74
CA VAL A 129 4.42 -11.34 13.23
C VAL A 129 4.25 -10.41 12.05
N VAL A 130 3.01 -10.01 11.79
CA VAL A 130 2.68 -9.06 10.73
C VAL A 130 2.14 -7.79 11.37
N VAL A 131 2.68 -6.64 10.98
CA VAL A 131 2.27 -5.33 11.47
C VAL A 131 1.88 -4.45 10.28
N PHE A 132 0.64 -3.98 10.28
CA PHE A 132 0.14 -3.01 9.29
C PHE A 132 -0.08 -1.65 9.95
N TYR A 133 0.29 -0.59 9.26
CA TYR A 133 0.02 0.77 9.70
C TYR A 133 -0.03 1.73 8.51
N GLY A 134 -0.81 2.82 8.65
CA GLY A 134 -0.76 3.94 7.73
C GLY A 134 0.31 4.93 8.19
N ASP A 135 1.05 5.50 7.25
CA ASP A 135 2.08 6.50 7.53
C ASP A 135 1.50 7.92 7.64
N HIS A 136 0.42 8.20 6.94
CA HIS A 136 -0.31 9.47 7.01
C HIS A 136 -1.76 9.34 6.50
N LEU A 137 -2.57 10.35 6.78
CA LEU A 137 -3.94 10.41 6.27
C LEU A 137 -3.98 10.75 4.77
N PRO A 138 -5.04 10.35 4.05
CA PRO A 138 -5.25 10.74 2.66
C PRO A 138 -5.43 12.25 2.53
N THR A 139 -4.84 12.85 1.48
CA THR A 139 -4.89 14.29 1.22
C THR A 139 -6.20 14.70 0.53
N MET A 140 -7.32 14.62 1.24
CA MET A 140 -8.65 14.98 0.71
C MET A 140 -9.00 16.46 0.86
N GLY A 141 -8.09 17.27 1.41
CA GLY A 141 -8.35 18.69 1.71
C GLY A 141 -9.20 18.89 2.96
N LEU A 142 -9.35 17.85 3.79
CA LEU A 142 -10.07 17.94 5.05
C LEU A 142 -9.35 18.86 6.03
N LYS A 143 -10.15 19.63 6.79
CA LYS A 143 -9.69 20.43 7.90
C LYS A 143 -10.06 19.74 9.22
N ALA A 144 -9.43 20.15 10.32
CA ALA A 144 -9.71 19.59 11.63
C ALA A 144 -11.19 19.68 12.02
N GLU A 145 -11.89 20.71 11.58
CA GLU A 145 -13.33 20.93 11.81
C GLU A 145 -14.24 19.94 11.06
N ASP A 146 -13.72 19.29 10.00
CA ASP A 146 -14.46 18.29 9.23
C ASP A 146 -14.43 16.91 9.90
N LEU A 147 -13.58 16.73 10.90
CA LEU A 147 -13.44 15.48 11.64
C LEU A 147 -14.38 15.49 12.85
N LYS A 148 -15.26 14.51 12.95
CA LYS A 148 -16.24 14.41 14.04
C LYS A 148 -15.62 14.08 15.39
N GLU A 149 -14.45 13.47 15.41
CA GLU A 149 -13.71 13.14 16.63
C GLU A 149 -12.23 13.51 16.45
N PRO A 150 -11.55 13.98 17.52
CA PRO A 150 -10.12 14.20 17.45
C PRO A 150 -9.43 12.86 17.22
N LEU A 151 -8.55 12.81 16.21
CA LEU A 151 -7.62 11.71 16.05
C LEU A 151 -6.74 11.66 17.30
N LEU A 152 -6.91 10.63 18.12
CA LEU A 152 -5.96 10.31 19.17
C LEU A 152 -4.71 9.76 18.48
N ILE A 153 -3.67 10.60 18.44
CA ILE A 153 -2.32 10.21 18.04
C ILE A 153 -1.59 9.65 19.26
#